data_dff26960568c531cc5214189a9876c40
#
_entry.id   dff26960568c531cc5214189a9876c40
#
_cell.length_a   1.000
_cell.length_b   1.000
_cell.length_c   1.000
_cell.angle_alpha   90.00
_cell.angle_beta   90.00
_cell.angle_gamma   90.00
#
_symmetry.space_group_name_H-M   'P 1'
#
loop_
_entity.id
_entity.type
_entity.pdbx_description
1 polymer ?
#
loop_
_entity_poly.entity_id
_entity_poly.type
_entity_poly.pdbx_seq_one_letter_code
_entity_poly.pdbx_strand_id
1 'polypeptide(L)'
;MYRIRIVDASDDDIADTLADLHRLTFFDAAPLPQFELGAWWLAYHGDEPVAFAGVVPSTHIRNGGYFSRVGVLQRHRGRDLQCRMMRVIEARAGRIGWDSIVSDTTDNAVSANNFIRAGYRLFEPQVPWAWSHTLYWRKRLR
;
A
#
# COMPACT_ATOMS: atom_id res chain seq x y z
N MET A 1 6.94 -6.70 -18.98
CA MET A 1 7.51 -7.21 -17.75
C MET A 1 7.63 -6.10 -16.74
N TYR A 2 7.32 -6.38 -15.48
CA TYR A 2 7.31 -5.36 -14.42
C TYR A 2 8.46 -5.61 -13.45
N ARG A 3 9.11 -4.52 -13.03
CA ARG A 3 10.11 -4.54 -11.95
C ARG A 3 9.56 -3.75 -10.77
N ILE A 4 9.62 -4.33 -9.59
CA ILE A 4 9.18 -3.68 -8.35
C ILE A 4 10.41 -3.37 -7.52
N ARG A 5 10.59 -2.10 -7.17
CA ARG A 5 11.77 -1.60 -6.46
C ARG A 5 11.37 -0.76 -5.27
N ILE A 6 12.04 -0.98 -4.14
CA ILE A 6 11.97 -0.04 -3.03
C ILE A 6 12.71 1.23 -3.45
N VAL A 7 12.16 2.39 -3.08
CA VAL A 7 12.71 3.68 -3.48
C VAL A 7 12.90 4.57 -2.27
N ASP A 8 13.77 5.57 -2.42
CA ASP A 8 14.05 6.54 -1.38
C ASP A 8 13.22 7.81 -1.63
N ALA A 9 12.19 8.00 -0.82
CA ALA A 9 11.28 9.14 -0.96
C ALA A 9 11.93 10.48 -0.59
N SER A 10 13.14 10.49 0.00
CA SER A 10 13.88 11.72 0.25
C SER A 10 14.57 12.26 -1.03
N ASP A 11 14.68 11.46 -2.06
CA ASP A 11 15.12 11.88 -3.39
C ASP A 11 14.00 12.67 -4.06
N ASP A 12 14.29 13.89 -4.52
CA ASP A 12 13.27 14.79 -5.07
C ASP A 12 12.60 14.21 -6.32
N ASP A 13 13.35 13.55 -7.19
CA ASP A 13 12.79 12.95 -8.41
C ASP A 13 11.85 11.80 -8.06
N ILE A 14 12.21 11.00 -7.08
CA ILE A 14 11.34 9.91 -6.58
C ILE A 14 10.09 10.49 -5.94
N ALA A 15 10.24 11.52 -5.10
CA ALA A 15 9.09 12.16 -4.46
C ALA A 15 8.12 12.72 -5.51
N ASP A 16 8.63 13.36 -6.56
CA ASP A 16 7.82 13.86 -7.64
C ASP A 16 7.10 12.74 -8.40
N THR A 17 7.79 11.64 -8.66
CA THR A 17 7.19 10.46 -9.31
C THR A 17 6.07 9.88 -8.48
N LEU A 18 6.29 9.71 -7.18
CA LEU A 18 5.26 9.20 -6.26
C LEU A 18 4.04 10.14 -6.22
N ALA A 19 4.27 11.45 -6.15
CA ALA A 19 3.21 12.43 -6.14
C ALA A 19 2.41 12.41 -7.45
N ASP A 20 3.07 12.30 -8.59
CA ASP A 20 2.42 12.22 -9.90
C ASP A 20 1.56 10.96 -10.01
N LEU A 21 2.08 9.81 -9.63
CA LEU A 21 1.32 8.56 -9.63
C LEU A 21 0.12 8.61 -8.67
N HIS A 22 0.31 9.23 -7.51
CA HIS A 22 -0.79 9.42 -6.56
C HIS A 22 -1.91 10.27 -7.18
N ARG A 23 -1.56 11.39 -7.82
CA ARG A 23 -2.56 12.23 -8.48
C ARG A 23 -3.29 11.49 -9.59
N LEU A 24 -2.57 10.72 -10.39
CA LEU A 24 -3.14 10.00 -11.53
C LEU A 24 -4.04 8.83 -11.12
N THR A 25 -3.88 8.31 -9.91
CA THR A 25 -4.63 7.13 -9.42
C THR A 25 -5.70 7.48 -8.39
N PHE A 26 -5.49 8.49 -7.59
CA PHE A 26 -6.44 8.94 -6.55
C PHE A 26 -7.15 10.24 -6.91
N PHE A 27 -6.63 10.96 -7.91
CA PHE A 27 -7.16 12.28 -8.28
C PHE A 27 -7.19 13.19 -7.02
N ASP A 28 -8.33 13.76 -6.70
CA ASP A 28 -8.52 14.58 -5.51
C ASP A 28 -9.22 13.82 -4.38
N ALA A 29 -9.40 12.50 -4.51
CA ALA A 29 -10.14 11.70 -3.53
C ALA A 29 -9.40 11.53 -2.20
N ALA A 30 -8.08 11.71 -2.18
CA ALA A 30 -7.28 11.59 -0.98
C ALA A 30 -6.12 12.59 -1.02
N PRO A 31 -5.72 13.15 0.14
CA PRO A 31 -4.55 14.02 0.19
C PRO A 31 -3.27 13.23 -0.07
N LEU A 32 -2.22 13.93 -0.52
CA LEU A 32 -0.90 13.32 -0.66
C LEU A 32 -0.41 12.81 0.69
N PRO A 33 0.10 11.58 0.77
CA PRO A 33 0.73 11.10 1.99
C PRO A 33 2.05 11.83 2.27
N GLN A 34 2.49 11.77 3.50
CA GLN A 34 3.84 12.20 3.86
C GLN A 34 4.79 11.04 3.56
N PHE A 35 5.32 11.02 2.35
CA PHE A 35 6.10 9.90 1.85
C PHE A 35 7.32 9.58 2.73
N GLU A 36 7.91 10.58 3.36
CA GLU A 36 9.09 10.42 4.21
C GLU A 36 8.81 9.62 5.49
N LEU A 37 7.55 9.43 5.87
CA LEU A 37 7.18 8.67 7.07
C LEU A 37 7.12 7.17 6.84
N GLY A 38 7.26 6.71 5.61
CA GLY A 38 7.09 5.32 5.26
C GLY A 38 8.12 4.77 4.33
N ALA A 39 7.94 3.51 3.98
CA ALA A 39 8.70 2.84 2.93
C ALA A 39 7.82 2.72 1.69
N TRP A 40 8.39 2.99 0.53
CA TRP A 40 7.64 3.08 -0.72
C TRP A 40 8.30 2.25 -1.80
N TRP A 41 7.47 1.76 -2.71
CA TRP A 41 7.89 0.96 -3.86
C TRP A 41 7.29 1.53 -5.12
N LEU A 42 8.05 1.42 -6.20
CA LEU A 42 7.58 1.70 -7.55
C LEU A 42 7.61 0.42 -8.37
N ALA A 43 6.61 0.24 -9.20
CA ALA A 43 6.62 -0.77 -10.25
C ALA A 43 6.90 -0.09 -11.58
N TYR A 44 7.83 -0.64 -12.33
CA TYR A 44 8.25 -0.11 -13.61
C TYR A 44 7.87 -1.09 -14.72
N HIS A 45 7.37 -0.55 -15.82
CA HIS A 45 7.23 -1.26 -17.08
C HIS A 45 8.29 -0.68 -18.03
N GLY A 46 9.38 -1.42 -18.27
CA GLY A 46 10.57 -0.81 -18.85
C GLY A 46 11.11 0.26 -17.90
N ASP A 47 11.27 1.48 -18.39
CA ASP A 47 11.74 2.62 -17.61
C ASP A 47 10.58 3.50 -17.08
N GLU A 48 9.33 3.13 -17.38
CA GLU A 48 8.17 3.92 -16.99
C GLU A 48 7.63 3.47 -15.64
N PRO A 49 7.54 4.35 -14.65
CA PRO A 49 6.86 4.03 -13.40
C PRO A 49 5.35 3.98 -13.64
N VAL A 50 4.71 2.87 -13.29
CA VAL A 50 3.29 2.61 -13.60
C VAL A 50 2.44 2.30 -12.38
N ALA A 51 3.06 2.09 -11.23
CA ALA A 51 2.35 1.81 -9.99
C ALA A 51 3.23 2.16 -8.79
N PHE A 52 2.59 2.40 -7.67
CA PHE A 52 3.28 2.66 -6.41
C PHE A 52 2.53 2.02 -5.26
N ALA A 53 3.22 1.75 -4.18
CA ALA A 53 2.63 1.29 -2.93
C ALA A 53 3.52 1.69 -1.76
N GLY A 54 2.91 1.83 -0.60
CA GLY A 54 3.66 2.20 0.58
C GLY A 54 3.07 1.69 1.88
N VAL A 55 3.93 1.58 2.88
CA VAL A 55 3.58 1.16 4.22
C VAL A 55 4.29 2.08 5.22
N VAL A 56 3.58 2.41 6.29
CA VAL A 56 4.12 3.19 7.40
C VAL A 56 4.07 2.36 8.66
N PRO A 57 4.91 2.64 9.67
CA PRO A 57 4.72 2.03 10.99
C PRO A 57 3.31 2.35 11.49
N SER A 58 2.60 1.35 11.98
CA SER A 58 1.23 1.53 12.43
C SER A 58 1.18 2.22 13.78
N THR A 59 0.24 3.16 13.94
CA THR A 59 -0.11 3.72 15.24
C THR A 59 -1.32 3.01 15.87
N HIS A 60 -1.89 2.04 15.17
CA HIS A 60 -3.12 1.35 15.56
C HIS A 60 -2.88 -0.02 16.17
N ILE A 61 -1.73 -0.62 15.85
CA ILE A 61 -1.35 -1.94 16.39
C ILE A 61 0.09 -1.88 16.87
N ARG A 62 0.43 -2.82 17.76
CA ARG A 62 1.80 -2.96 18.27
C ARG A 62 2.65 -3.73 17.26
N ASN A 63 3.87 -3.27 17.03
CA ASN A 63 4.89 -3.94 16.20
C ASN A 63 4.35 -4.35 14.83
N GLY A 64 3.82 -3.39 14.11
CA GLY A 64 3.27 -3.67 12.80
C GLY A 64 3.23 -2.46 11.90
N GLY A 65 2.83 -2.71 10.67
CA GLY A 65 2.70 -1.70 9.63
C GLY A 65 1.26 -1.42 9.28
N TYR A 66 1.05 -0.23 8.74
CA TYR A 66 -0.20 0.17 8.10
C TYR A 66 0.05 0.32 6.60
N PHE A 67 -0.65 -0.48 5.81
CA PHE A 67 -0.59 -0.40 4.35
C PHE A 67 -1.32 0.87 3.91
N SER A 68 -0.56 1.89 3.53
CA SER A 68 -1.07 3.25 3.41
C SER A 68 -1.76 3.54 2.09
N ARG A 69 -1.06 3.25 1.00
CA ARG A 69 -1.56 3.57 -0.35
C ARG A 69 -1.07 2.53 -1.34
N VAL A 70 -1.88 2.30 -2.36
CA VAL A 70 -1.47 1.61 -3.58
C VAL A 70 -2.23 2.22 -4.74
N GLY A 71 -1.53 2.46 -5.83
CA GLY A 71 -2.15 2.96 -7.06
C GLY A 71 -1.50 2.32 -8.26
N VAL A 72 -2.34 1.95 -9.23
CA VAL A 72 -1.89 1.35 -10.50
C VAL A 72 -2.51 2.18 -11.62
N LEU A 73 -1.69 2.65 -12.56
CA LEU A 73 -2.20 3.37 -13.72
C LEU A 73 -3.20 2.50 -14.47
N GLN A 74 -4.27 3.12 -14.96
CA GLN A 74 -5.41 2.41 -15.54
C GLN A 74 -5.02 1.40 -16.62
N ARG A 75 -4.09 1.78 -17.52
CA ARG A 75 -3.66 0.91 -18.62
C ARG A 75 -2.84 -0.31 -18.16
N HIS A 76 -2.42 -0.35 -16.90
CA HIS A 76 -1.66 -1.46 -16.32
C HIS A 76 -2.46 -2.24 -15.29
N ARG A 77 -3.74 -1.94 -15.12
CA ARG A 77 -4.62 -2.69 -14.22
C ARG A 77 -4.91 -4.09 -14.78
N GLY A 78 -5.34 -4.99 -13.88
CA GLY A 78 -5.66 -6.36 -14.27
C GLY A 78 -4.46 -7.25 -14.49
N ARG A 79 -3.28 -6.84 -14.00
CA ARG A 79 -2.02 -7.58 -14.14
C ARG A 79 -1.43 -8.00 -12.80
N ASP A 80 -2.26 -8.03 -11.76
CA ASP A 80 -1.90 -8.47 -10.41
C ASP A 80 -0.81 -7.63 -9.73
N LEU A 81 -0.59 -6.39 -10.19
CA LEU A 81 0.47 -5.53 -9.65
C LEU A 81 0.25 -5.20 -8.18
N GLN A 82 -0.98 -4.90 -7.77
CA GLN A 82 -1.26 -4.59 -6.37
C GLN A 82 -0.86 -5.75 -5.47
N CYS A 83 -1.28 -6.97 -5.77
CA CYS A 83 -0.95 -8.15 -4.96
C CYS A 83 0.55 -8.44 -4.98
N ARG A 84 1.21 -8.26 -6.11
CA ARG A 84 2.67 -8.43 -6.20
C ARG A 84 3.41 -7.43 -5.31
N MET A 85 2.98 -6.17 -5.30
CA MET A 85 3.57 -5.15 -4.44
C MET A 85 3.30 -5.45 -2.96
N MET A 86 2.11 -5.92 -2.63
CA MET A 86 1.78 -6.32 -1.26
C MET A 86 2.72 -7.44 -0.77
N ARG A 87 3.01 -8.44 -1.62
CA ARG A 87 3.94 -9.52 -1.25
C ARG A 87 5.36 -9.00 -0.98
N VAL A 88 5.84 -8.07 -1.79
CA VAL A 88 7.16 -7.47 -1.60
C VAL A 88 7.22 -6.70 -0.29
N ILE A 89 6.17 -5.94 0.02
CA ILE A 89 6.05 -5.19 1.27
C ILE A 89 6.04 -6.14 2.47
N GLU A 90 5.27 -7.23 2.39
CA GLU A 90 5.18 -8.24 3.46
C GLU A 90 6.53 -8.91 3.70
N ALA A 91 7.28 -9.22 2.65
CA ALA A 91 8.60 -9.82 2.78
C ALA A 91 9.55 -8.90 3.56
N ARG A 92 9.54 -7.60 3.25
CA ARG A 92 10.35 -6.63 4.00
C ARG A 92 9.87 -6.50 5.43
N ALA A 93 8.57 -6.42 5.64
CA ALA A 93 7.98 -6.31 6.97
C ALA A 93 8.40 -7.46 7.87
N GLY A 94 8.41 -8.69 7.33
CA GLY A 94 8.90 -9.86 8.05
C GLY A 94 10.39 -9.75 8.40
N ARG A 95 11.21 -9.26 7.48
CA ARG A 95 12.65 -9.09 7.70
C ARG A 95 12.96 -8.07 8.79
N ILE A 96 12.20 -6.99 8.88
CA ILE A 96 12.42 -5.97 9.93
C ILE A 96 11.75 -6.32 11.26
N GLY A 97 11.06 -7.46 11.32
CA GLY A 97 10.53 -8.00 12.57
C GLY A 97 9.10 -7.60 12.93
N TRP A 98 8.33 -7.07 12.00
CA TRP A 98 6.91 -6.79 12.26
C TRP A 98 6.11 -8.09 12.39
N ASP A 99 5.14 -8.09 13.29
CA ASP A 99 4.26 -9.24 13.50
C ASP A 99 3.10 -9.27 12.51
N SER A 100 2.62 -8.12 12.08
CA SER A 100 1.47 -8.03 11.18
C SER A 100 1.42 -6.70 10.44
N ILE A 101 0.60 -6.68 9.39
CA ILE A 101 0.24 -5.48 8.65
C ILE A 101 -1.27 -5.33 8.70
N VAL A 102 -1.73 -4.12 8.95
CA VAL A 102 -3.15 -3.76 8.92
C VAL A 102 -3.42 -2.75 7.81
N SER A 103 -4.66 -2.67 7.41
CA SER A 103 -5.15 -1.63 6.51
C SER A 103 -6.66 -1.48 6.64
N ASP A 104 -7.23 -0.65 5.79
CA ASP A 104 -8.65 -0.45 5.74
C ASP A 104 -9.10 -0.17 4.32
N THR A 105 -10.37 -0.47 4.04
CA THR A 105 -11.01 -0.10 2.78
C THR A 105 -12.39 0.46 3.08
N THR A 106 -12.75 1.52 2.35
CA THR A 106 -14.04 2.17 2.49
C THR A 106 -14.64 2.33 1.09
N ASP A 107 -15.78 1.68 0.85
CA ASP A 107 -16.50 1.76 -0.42
C ASP A 107 -15.63 1.41 -1.64
N ASN A 108 -14.76 0.41 -1.49
CA ASN A 108 -13.81 0.02 -2.53
C ASN A 108 -13.72 -1.52 -2.62
N ALA A 109 -14.64 -2.09 -3.39
CA ALA A 109 -14.72 -3.55 -3.53
C ALA A 109 -13.48 -4.14 -4.21
N VAL A 110 -12.88 -3.43 -5.16
CA VAL A 110 -11.68 -3.92 -5.86
C VAL A 110 -10.53 -4.07 -4.88
N SER A 111 -10.28 -3.05 -4.07
CA SER A 111 -9.21 -3.09 -3.07
C SER A 111 -9.49 -4.14 -2.00
N ALA A 112 -10.74 -4.23 -1.52
CA ALA A 112 -11.14 -5.25 -0.54
C ALA A 112 -10.86 -6.66 -1.06
N ASN A 113 -11.24 -6.96 -2.30
CA ASN A 113 -10.98 -8.25 -2.92
C ASN A 113 -9.49 -8.53 -3.06
N ASN A 114 -8.68 -7.52 -3.34
CA ASN A 114 -7.23 -7.67 -3.42
C ASN A 114 -6.63 -8.02 -2.05
N PHE A 115 -7.14 -7.43 -0.96
CA PHE A 115 -6.71 -7.81 0.39
C PHE A 115 -7.05 -9.27 0.69
N ILE A 116 -8.26 -9.71 0.33
CA ILE A 116 -8.66 -11.10 0.51
C ILE A 116 -7.73 -12.03 -0.26
N ARG A 117 -7.46 -11.75 -1.53
CA ARG A 117 -6.56 -12.56 -2.36
C ARG A 117 -5.14 -12.59 -1.84
N ALA A 118 -4.69 -11.51 -1.21
CA ALA A 118 -3.36 -11.44 -0.60
C ALA A 118 -3.28 -12.14 0.75
N GLY A 119 -4.39 -12.69 1.24
CA GLY A 119 -4.39 -13.44 2.50
C GLY A 119 -4.71 -12.62 3.74
N TYR A 120 -5.15 -11.39 3.57
CA TYR A 120 -5.63 -10.58 4.69
C TYR A 120 -6.99 -11.07 5.14
N ARG A 121 -7.28 -10.87 6.42
CA ARG A 121 -8.56 -11.22 7.00
C ARG A 121 -9.21 -9.99 7.61
N LEU A 122 -10.53 -9.97 7.58
CA LEU A 122 -11.31 -8.96 8.29
C LEU A 122 -11.07 -9.10 9.78
N PHE A 123 -10.98 -7.96 10.49
CA PHE A 123 -10.96 -7.95 11.94
C PHE A 123 -11.66 -6.69 12.46
N GLU A 124 -12.06 -6.73 13.72
CA GLU A 124 -12.64 -5.58 14.39
C GLU A 124 -11.57 -4.98 15.31
N PRO A 125 -11.07 -3.75 15.02
CA PRO A 125 -10.14 -3.11 15.92
C PRO A 125 -10.83 -2.69 17.21
N GLN A 126 -10.08 -2.68 18.32
CA GLN A 126 -10.62 -2.22 19.59
C GLN A 126 -11.12 -0.79 19.51
N VAL A 127 -10.40 0.06 18.79
CA VAL A 127 -10.79 1.45 18.54
C VAL A 127 -10.79 1.65 17.02
N PRO A 128 -11.97 1.69 16.40
CA PRO A 128 -12.07 1.99 14.97
C PRO A 128 -11.47 3.35 14.66
N TRP A 129 -10.71 3.43 13.56
CA TRP A 129 -9.98 4.65 13.21
C TRP A 129 -10.49 5.32 11.93
N ALA A 130 -11.57 4.81 11.35
CA ALA A 130 -12.13 5.34 10.11
C ALA A 130 -13.66 5.40 10.20
N TRP A 131 -14.33 5.42 9.06
CA TRP A 131 -15.79 5.55 9.00
C TRP A 131 -16.49 4.31 9.59
N SER A 132 -17.75 4.46 9.98
CA SER A 132 -18.53 3.38 10.59
C SER A 132 -18.71 2.16 9.67
N HIS A 133 -18.66 2.36 8.36
CA HIS A 133 -18.81 1.31 7.35
C HIS A 133 -17.48 0.86 6.75
N THR A 134 -16.35 1.26 7.34
CA THR A 134 -15.02 0.84 6.89
C THR A 134 -14.79 -0.61 7.25
N LEU A 135 -14.14 -1.33 6.33
CA LEU A 135 -13.66 -2.69 6.57
C LEU A 135 -12.20 -2.62 6.98
N TYR A 136 -11.84 -3.38 8.01
CA TYR A 136 -10.48 -3.41 8.55
C TYR A 136 -9.84 -4.77 8.24
N TRP A 137 -8.60 -4.72 7.79
CA TRP A 137 -7.86 -5.86 7.30
C TRP A 137 -6.59 -6.07 8.09
N ARG A 138 -6.24 -7.33 8.34
CA ARG A 138 -5.00 -7.69 9.01
C ARG A 138 -4.41 -8.95 8.40
N LYS A 139 -3.09 -8.95 8.25
CA LYS A 139 -2.35 -10.15 7.90
C LYS A 139 -1.23 -10.35 8.91
N ARG A 140 -1.21 -11.51 9.55
CA ARG A 140 -0.12 -11.90 10.45
C ARG A 140 1.04 -12.41 9.60
N LEU A 141 2.27 -12.00 9.97
CA LEU A 141 3.48 -12.34 9.24
C LEU A 141 4.21 -13.50 9.88
N ARG A 142 3.78 -13.90 11.08
CA ARG A 142 4.35 -15.03 11.81
C ARG A 142 3.36 -15.59 12.82
#